data_bea247f76749bd523aff4534371f74d7
#
_entry.id   bea247f76749bd523aff4534371f74d7
#
_cell.length_a   1.000
_cell.length_b   1.000
_cell.length_c   1.000
_cell.angle_alpha   90.00
_cell.angle_beta   90.00
_cell.angle_gamma   90.00
#
_symmetry.space_group_name_H-M   'P 1'
#
loop_
_entity.id
_entity.type
_entity.pdbx_description
1 polymer ?
#
loop_
_entity_poly.entity_id
_entity_poly.type
_entity_poly.pdbx_seq_one_letter_code
_entity_poly.pdbx_strand_id
1 'polypeptide(L)'
;MPAFILGKKSIQTQQFDKNGESKNIKKPVQKELEKAGIKTPLRFLREFRLEEYKDKVKLIEDGNKKGVQIGEVKIFSGDVINPNIFIKSGDLITVSGISKGKGFQGGVKRHGFKGRSHTHGASRDERAPGSIGMSTTPGRVFKGKRMAGRMGGDRVTIKNIEVIEVKENGLLIKGLIPGAKGGLIEVRG
;
A
#
# COMPACT_ATOMS: atom_id res chain seq x y z
N MET A 1 -10.78 -0.10 -17.09
CA MET A 1 -9.63 0.80 -17.31
C MET A 1 -8.68 0.68 -16.12
N PRO A 2 -7.37 0.64 -16.29
CA PRO A 2 -6.47 0.66 -15.14
C PRO A 2 -6.45 2.07 -14.55
N ALA A 3 -7.21 2.27 -13.49
CA ALA A 3 -7.18 3.51 -12.73
C ALA A 3 -6.31 3.34 -11.50
N PHE A 4 -5.40 4.28 -11.26
CA PHE A 4 -4.56 4.31 -10.07
C PHE A 4 -4.94 5.53 -9.25
N ILE A 5 -5.31 5.31 -8.00
CA ILE A 5 -5.59 6.38 -7.06
C ILE A 5 -4.74 6.17 -5.81
N LEU A 6 -4.08 7.24 -5.39
CA LEU A 6 -3.39 7.29 -4.12
C LEU A 6 -4.31 7.91 -3.08
N GLY A 7 -4.49 7.21 -1.99
CA GLY A 7 -5.33 7.67 -0.90
C GLY A 7 -4.64 7.59 0.45
N LYS A 8 -5.17 8.33 1.41
CA LYS A 8 -4.78 8.29 2.81
C LYS A 8 -5.90 7.69 3.63
N LYS A 9 -5.61 6.67 4.42
CA LYS A 9 -6.57 6.08 5.34
C LYS A 9 -6.93 7.07 6.45
N SER A 10 -8.18 7.54 6.53
CA SER A 10 -8.61 8.55 7.51
C SER A 10 -9.12 7.93 8.81
N ILE A 11 -10.13 7.07 8.76
CA ILE A 11 -10.75 6.40 9.91
C ILE A 11 -11.07 4.94 9.57
N GLN A 12 -11.50 4.17 10.56
CA GLN A 12 -11.97 2.79 10.34
C GLN A 12 -13.24 2.69 9.48
N THR A 13 -13.95 3.78 9.28
CA THR A 13 -15.07 3.91 8.34
C THR A 13 -14.62 3.99 6.88
N GLN A 14 -13.31 3.87 6.62
CA GLN A 14 -12.76 3.69 5.27
C GLN A 14 -12.93 4.89 4.32
N GLN A 15 -12.85 6.11 4.85
CA GLN A 15 -12.77 7.33 4.06
C GLN A 15 -11.31 7.73 3.81
N PHE A 16 -11.05 8.28 2.62
CA PHE A 16 -9.75 8.83 2.23
C PHE A 16 -9.83 10.36 2.23
N ASP A 17 -8.90 11.02 2.94
CA ASP A 17 -8.81 12.47 2.97
C ASP A 17 -7.78 13.00 1.97
N LYS A 18 -8.04 14.17 1.40
CA LYS A 18 -7.15 14.89 0.49
C LYS A 18 -5.82 15.33 1.13
N ASN A 19 -5.77 15.52 2.44
CA ASN A 19 -4.66 16.23 3.07
C ASN A 19 -3.48 15.29 3.39
N GLY A 20 -2.64 15.05 2.39
CA GLY A 20 -1.30 14.51 2.55
C GLY A 20 -0.25 15.55 2.92
N GLU A 21 -0.62 16.66 3.59
CA GLU A 21 0.30 17.74 3.91
C GLU A 21 1.41 17.31 4.86
N SER A 22 2.65 17.66 4.51
CA SER A 22 3.82 17.50 5.35
C SER A 22 4.44 18.86 5.63
N LYS A 23 4.63 19.18 6.91
CA LYS A 23 5.24 20.46 7.32
C LYS A 23 6.73 20.56 6.97
N ASN A 24 7.44 19.44 6.76
CA ASN A 24 8.86 19.41 6.45
C ASN A 24 9.12 18.55 5.21
N ILE A 25 9.31 19.19 4.09
CA ILE A 25 9.69 18.56 2.82
C ILE A 25 11.20 18.73 2.61
N LYS A 26 11.86 17.67 2.13
CA LYS A 26 13.28 17.73 1.76
C LYS A 26 13.47 18.64 0.55
N LYS A 27 14.55 19.44 0.54
CA LYS A 27 14.86 20.41 -0.52
C LYS A 27 14.77 19.88 -1.97
N PRO A 28 15.22 18.64 -2.30
CA PRO A 28 15.06 18.12 -3.67
C PRO A 28 13.60 17.98 -4.10
N VAL A 29 12.75 17.45 -3.21
CA VAL A 29 11.31 17.26 -3.46
C VAL A 29 10.60 18.62 -3.62
N GLN A 30 10.98 19.60 -2.82
CA GLN A 30 10.44 20.95 -2.90
C GLN A 30 10.71 21.56 -4.29
N LYS A 31 11.94 21.44 -4.82
CA LYS A 31 12.28 21.92 -6.17
C LYS A 31 11.48 21.23 -7.28
N GLU A 32 11.18 19.94 -7.13
CA GLU A 32 10.33 19.22 -8.09
C GLU A 32 8.88 19.69 -8.04
N LEU A 33 8.34 19.94 -6.84
CA LEU A 33 7.00 20.49 -6.68
C LEU A 33 6.90 21.92 -7.25
N GLU A 34 7.91 22.75 -7.03
CA GLU A 34 7.98 24.10 -7.59
C GLU A 34 8.00 24.08 -9.13
N LYS A 35 8.78 23.17 -9.74
CA LYS A 35 8.78 22.97 -11.21
C LYS A 35 7.43 22.54 -11.75
N ALA A 36 6.67 21.74 -10.98
CA ALA A 36 5.32 21.31 -11.33
C ALA A 36 4.24 22.37 -11.02
N GLY A 37 4.61 23.52 -10.44
CA GLY A 37 3.68 24.58 -10.05
C GLY A 37 2.83 24.26 -8.82
N ILE A 38 3.19 23.22 -8.06
CA ILE A 38 2.46 22.78 -6.88
C ILE A 38 2.98 23.49 -5.63
N LYS A 39 2.16 24.36 -5.05
CA LYS A 39 2.52 25.12 -3.84
C LYS A 39 2.28 24.37 -2.53
N THR A 40 1.44 23.33 -2.55
CA THR A 40 1.10 22.55 -1.35
C THR A 40 2.17 21.52 -1.05
N PRO A 41 2.61 21.40 0.22
CA PRO A 41 3.59 20.41 0.62
C PRO A 41 3.00 19.00 0.58
N LEU A 42 3.47 18.14 -0.32
CA LEU A 42 3.01 16.76 -0.46
C LEU A 42 3.84 15.81 0.41
N ARG A 43 3.18 14.95 1.19
CA ARG A 43 3.81 13.96 2.05
C ARG A 43 4.24 12.70 1.30
N PHE A 44 3.49 12.31 0.29
CA PHE A 44 3.70 11.08 -0.44
C PHE A 44 3.92 11.37 -1.92
N LEU A 45 4.98 10.83 -2.48
CA LEU A 45 5.27 10.81 -3.91
C LEU A 45 5.29 9.37 -4.38
N ARG A 46 4.70 9.10 -5.55
CA ARG A 46 4.71 7.78 -6.18
C ARG A 46 4.86 7.93 -7.68
N GLU A 47 5.69 7.08 -8.25
CA GLU A 47 5.83 6.93 -9.69
C GLU A 47 4.99 5.78 -10.19
N PHE A 48 4.35 5.98 -11.33
CA PHE A 48 3.68 4.95 -12.09
C PHE A 48 4.36 4.83 -13.45
N ARG A 49 4.79 3.63 -13.79
CA ARG A 49 5.41 3.35 -15.09
C ARG A 49 4.32 3.29 -16.15
N LEU A 50 4.25 4.29 -17.00
CA LEU A 50 3.28 4.37 -18.10
C LEU A 50 3.58 3.38 -19.22
N GLU A 51 4.80 2.86 -19.27
CA GLU A 51 5.24 1.87 -20.26
C GLU A 51 4.40 0.59 -20.26
N GLU A 52 3.88 0.20 -19.11
CA GLU A 52 2.98 -0.96 -18.97
C GLU A 52 1.59 -0.72 -19.62
N TYR A 53 1.29 0.53 -19.95
CA TYR A 53 -0.03 0.98 -20.43
C TYR A 53 0.04 1.71 -21.77
N LYS A 54 1.06 1.45 -22.60
CA LYS A 54 1.33 2.15 -23.89
C LYS A 54 0.11 2.27 -24.80
N ASP A 55 -0.73 1.23 -24.83
CA ASP A 55 -1.91 1.21 -25.69
C ASP A 55 -3.08 2.06 -25.17
N LYS A 56 -3.06 2.44 -23.89
CA LYS A 56 -4.17 3.12 -23.20
C LYS A 56 -3.84 4.54 -22.77
N VAL A 57 -2.57 4.93 -22.87
CA VAL A 57 -2.06 6.20 -22.37
C VAL A 57 -1.32 6.93 -23.47
N LYS A 58 -1.73 8.15 -23.79
CA LYS A 58 -1.07 9.04 -24.75
C LYS A 58 -0.47 10.21 -24.01
N LEU A 59 0.77 10.57 -24.35
CA LEU A 59 1.38 11.80 -23.87
C LEU A 59 0.84 12.99 -24.69
N ILE A 60 0.47 14.06 -23.99
CA ILE A 60 -0.03 15.30 -24.59
C ILE A 60 0.83 16.45 -24.09
N GLU A 61 1.18 17.33 -24.98
CA GLU A 61 1.84 18.60 -24.67
C GLU A 61 0.91 19.73 -25.15
N ASP A 62 0.46 20.55 -24.21
CA ASP A 62 -0.35 21.74 -24.51
C ASP A 62 0.43 22.98 -24.02
N GLY A 63 1.04 23.67 -24.98
CA GLY A 63 1.94 24.79 -24.69
C GLY A 63 3.10 24.38 -23.77
N ASN A 64 3.14 24.97 -22.58
CA ASN A 64 4.21 24.71 -21.59
C ASN A 64 3.88 23.59 -20.59
N LYS A 65 2.69 22.96 -20.67
CA LYS A 65 2.27 21.91 -19.74
C LYS A 65 2.33 20.54 -20.40
N LYS A 66 2.99 19.62 -19.72
CA LYS A 66 3.00 18.20 -20.10
C LYS A 66 1.84 17.50 -19.42
N GLY A 67 1.11 16.68 -20.18
CA GLY A 67 -0.04 15.96 -19.70
C GLY A 67 -0.09 14.53 -20.21
N VAL A 68 -1.05 13.78 -19.67
CA VAL A 68 -1.31 12.41 -20.03
C VAL A 68 -2.79 12.24 -20.33
N GLN A 69 -3.11 11.63 -21.45
CA GLN A 69 -4.48 11.27 -21.80
C GLN A 69 -4.72 9.79 -21.52
N ILE A 70 -5.75 9.50 -20.74
CA ILE A 70 -6.19 8.14 -20.43
C ILE A 70 -7.65 8.02 -20.91
N GLY A 71 -7.84 7.40 -22.08
CA GLY A 71 -9.15 7.37 -22.73
C GLY A 71 -9.61 8.78 -23.13
N GLU A 72 -10.73 9.25 -22.57
CA GLU A 72 -11.28 10.59 -22.80
C GLU A 72 -10.75 11.65 -21.81
N VAL A 73 -10.10 11.22 -20.75
CA VAL A 73 -9.65 12.11 -19.67
C VAL A 73 -8.24 12.63 -19.95
N LYS A 74 -8.06 13.94 -19.93
CA LYS A 74 -6.77 14.63 -20.03
C LYS A 74 -6.34 15.11 -18.64
N ILE A 75 -5.11 14.82 -18.24
CA ILE A 75 -4.54 15.19 -16.94
C ILE A 75 -3.24 15.92 -17.21
N PHE A 76 -3.10 17.15 -16.72
CA PHE A 76 -1.89 17.94 -16.85
C PHE A 76 -1.10 17.99 -15.55
N SER A 77 0.18 18.32 -15.67
CA SER A 77 1.05 18.54 -14.51
C SER A 77 0.48 19.62 -13.60
N GLY A 78 0.26 19.28 -12.32
CA GLY A 78 -0.34 20.16 -11.32
C GLY A 78 -1.83 19.93 -11.07
N ASP A 79 -2.51 19.12 -11.88
CA ASP A 79 -3.94 18.86 -11.71
C ASP A 79 -4.22 17.97 -10.49
N VAL A 80 -5.38 18.20 -9.87
CA VAL A 80 -5.92 17.36 -8.80
C VAL A 80 -6.84 16.32 -9.40
N ILE A 81 -6.53 15.05 -9.19
CA ILE A 81 -7.30 13.93 -9.70
C ILE A 81 -8.40 13.56 -8.70
N ASN A 82 -9.65 13.66 -9.10
CA ASN A 82 -10.80 13.22 -8.33
C ASN A 82 -11.10 11.73 -8.61
N PRO A 83 -11.42 10.92 -7.58
CA PRO A 83 -11.71 9.49 -7.76
C PRO A 83 -12.92 9.23 -8.67
N ASN A 84 -13.90 10.12 -8.72
CA ASN A 84 -15.12 10.00 -9.54
C ASN A 84 -14.85 9.85 -11.04
N ILE A 85 -13.66 10.28 -11.50
CA ILE A 85 -13.29 10.22 -12.92
C ILE A 85 -13.04 8.77 -13.36
N PHE A 86 -12.51 7.94 -12.46
CA PHE A 86 -12.01 6.61 -12.79
C PHE A 86 -12.77 5.46 -12.12
N ILE A 87 -13.43 5.71 -11.00
CA ILE A 87 -14.07 4.68 -10.17
C ILE A 87 -15.54 5.04 -9.97
N LYS A 88 -16.40 4.04 -10.13
CA LYS A 88 -17.85 4.15 -9.91
C LYS A 88 -18.28 3.33 -8.70
N SER A 89 -19.44 3.66 -8.15
CA SER A 89 -20.08 2.82 -7.14
C SER A 89 -20.42 1.44 -7.71
N GLY A 90 -20.13 0.39 -6.96
CA GLY A 90 -20.26 -1.01 -7.38
C GLY A 90 -19.02 -1.61 -8.05
N ASP A 91 -18.00 -0.81 -8.38
CA ASP A 91 -16.77 -1.33 -8.97
C ASP A 91 -15.98 -2.20 -7.97
N LEU A 92 -15.33 -3.24 -8.50
CA LEU A 92 -14.41 -4.09 -7.74
C LEU A 92 -12.98 -3.59 -7.90
N ILE A 93 -12.39 -3.13 -6.81
CA ILE A 93 -11.04 -2.55 -6.79
C ILE A 93 -10.04 -3.43 -6.04
N THR A 94 -8.77 -3.21 -6.36
CA THR A 94 -7.63 -3.79 -5.64
C THR A 94 -6.95 -2.71 -4.81
N VAL A 95 -6.78 -2.97 -3.50
CA VAL A 95 -6.21 -2.02 -2.56
C VAL A 95 -4.90 -2.56 -2.00
N SER A 96 -3.85 -1.76 -2.09
CA SER A 96 -2.53 -2.08 -1.54
C SER A 96 -2.12 -1.03 -0.51
N GLY A 97 -1.53 -1.50 0.58
CA GLY A 97 -1.00 -0.64 1.64
C GLY A 97 0.02 -1.35 2.51
N ILE A 98 0.67 -0.60 3.38
CA ILE A 98 1.63 -1.17 4.33
C ILE A 98 0.90 -1.54 5.61
N SER A 99 0.96 -2.81 6.01
CA SER A 99 0.33 -3.32 7.21
C SER A 99 0.89 -2.68 8.49
N LYS A 100 0.12 -2.69 9.57
CA LYS A 100 0.61 -2.21 10.88
C LYS A 100 1.79 -3.06 11.34
N GLY A 101 2.89 -2.43 11.76
CA GLY A 101 4.01 -3.11 12.41
C GLY A 101 3.57 -3.74 13.72
N LYS A 102 4.06 -4.97 13.99
CA LYS A 102 3.80 -5.73 15.22
C LYS A 102 5.07 -5.97 16.04
N GLY A 103 6.19 -5.37 15.63
CA GLY A 103 7.49 -5.55 16.28
C GLY A 103 8.07 -6.95 16.06
N PHE A 104 8.95 -7.40 16.95
CA PHE A 104 9.52 -8.75 16.95
C PHE A 104 8.51 -9.74 17.52
N GLN A 105 8.21 -10.80 16.80
CA GLN A 105 7.24 -11.82 17.19
C GLN A 105 7.86 -13.23 17.13
N GLY A 106 7.48 -14.07 18.07
CA GLY A 106 7.84 -15.48 18.11
C GLY A 106 7.14 -16.31 17.03
N GLY A 107 7.60 -17.56 16.84
CA GLY A 107 7.09 -18.47 15.81
C GLY A 107 5.59 -18.74 15.89
N VAL A 108 5.03 -18.84 17.09
CA VAL A 108 3.60 -19.08 17.31
C VAL A 108 2.76 -17.94 16.70
N LYS A 109 3.04 -16.69 17.01
CA LYS A 109 2.27 -15.55 16.50
C LYS A 109 2.60 -15.21 15.05
N ARG A 110 3.88 -15.32 14.65
CA ARG A 110 4.34 -14.92 13.32
C ARG A 110 3.95 -15.94 12.24
N HIS A 111 4.03 -17.24 12.57
CA HIS A 111 3.86 -18.33 11.58
C HIS A 111 2.74 -19.30 11.93
N GLY A 112 2.05 -19.14 13.05
CA GLY A 112 1.00 -20.02 13.48
C GLY A 112 1.50 -21.37 13.99
N PHE A 113 2.71 -21.44 14.55
CA PHE A 113 3.24 -22.69 15.10
C PHE A 113 2.40 -23.16 16.29
N LYS A 114 2.09 -24.45 16.33
CA LYS A 114 1.24 -25.04 17.35
C LYS A 114 1.89 -25.02 18.75
N GLY A 115 3.22 -25.14 18.79
CA GLY A 115 3.94 -25.34 20.07
C GLY A 115 3.78 -26.77 20.60
N ARG A 116 4.12 -26.97 21.88
CA ARG A 116 3.96 -28.24 22.62
C ARG A 116 2.91 -28.12 23.72
N SER A 117 2.62 -29.21 24.38
CA SER A 117 1.72 -29.25 25.55
C SER A 117 2.25 -28.39 26.69
N HIS A 118 1.33 -27.84 27.50
CA HIS A 118 1.66 -27.07 28.70
C HIS A 118 2.09 -27.96 29.90
N THR A 119 1.91 -29.28 29.78
CA THR A 119 2.15 -30.29 30.85
C THR A 119 3.18 -31.31 30.41
N HIS A 120 3.45 -32.29 31.23
CA HIS A 120 4.39 -33.40 30.95
C HIS A 120 5.84 -32.97 30.67
N GLY A 121 6.36 -32.02 31.45
CA GLY A 121 7.77 -31.59 31.39
C GLY A 121 8.13 -30.65 30.25
N ALA A 122 7.18 -30.12 29.53
CA ALA A 122 7.39 -29.26 28.37
C ALA A 122 7.62 -27.75 28.69
N SER A 123 7.98 -27.39 29.93
CA SER A 123 8.02 -26.00 30.41
C SER A 123 8.92 -25.04 29.61
N ARG A 124 10.03 -25.51 29.05
CA ARG A 124 10.94 -24.70 28.21
C ARG A 124 10.57 -24.73 26.73
N ASP A 125 9.91 -25.78 26.28
CA ASP A 125 9.66 -26.07 24.86
C ASP A 125 8.25 -25.68 24.38
N GLU A 126 7.42 -25.19 25.29
CA GLU A 126 6.00 -24.88 25.01
C GLU A 126 5.79 -24.06 23.76
N ARG A 127 6.61 -23.01 23.56
CA ARG A 127 6.53 -22.10 22.41
C ARG A 127 7.74 -22.19 21.48
N ALA A 128 8.53 -23.25 21.60
CA ALA A 128 9.73 -23.45 20.80
C ALA A 128 9.40 -23.78 19.33
N PRO A 129 10.24 -23.38 18.37
CA PRO A 129 10.04 -23.64 16.95
C PRO A 129 10.18 -25.11 16.57
N GLY A 130 10.78 -25.95 17.43
CA GLY A 130 11.15 -27.32 17.11
C GLY A 130 12.44 -27.39 16.28
N SER A 131 12.64 -28.52 15.57
CA SER A 131 13.81 -28.69 14.73
C SER A 131 13.90 -27.64 13.61
N ILE A 132 15.08 -27.06 13.44
CA ILE A 132 15.33 -26.02 12.42
C ILE A 132 16.11 -26.57 11.21
N GLY A 133 16.60 -27.80 11.27
CA GLY A 133 17.37 -28.40 10.18
C GLY A 133 17.84 -29.80 10.48
N MET A 134 18.67 -30.31 9.60
CA MET A 134 19.35 -31.59 9.68
C MET A 134 20.80 -31.42 10.18
N SER A 135 21.51 -32.52 10.43
CA SER A 135 22.87 -32.51 10.94
C SER A 135 23.92 -32.08 9.89
N THR A 136 24.99 -32.83 9.75
CA THR A 136 26.19 -32.55 8.95
C THR A 136 25.89 -32.26 7.48
N THR A 137 24.90 -32.90 6.92
CA THR A 137 24.41 -32.65 5.57
C THR A 137 22.98 -32.12 5.62
N PRO A 138 22.71 -30.87 5.23
CA PRO A 138 23.55 -29.89 4.53
C PRO A 138 24.46 -29.02 5.42
N GLY A 139 24.57 -29.24 6.74
CA GLY A 139 25.39 -28.46 7.67
C GLY A 139 25.00 -27.01 7.86
N ARG A 140 23.80 -26.61 7.44
CA ARG A 140 23.27 -25.25 7.52
C ARG A 140 21.75 -25.25 7.66
N VAL A 141 21.20 -24.15 8.13
CA VAL A 141 19.75 -23.89 8.07
C VAL A 141 19.41 -23.32 6.71
N PHE A 142 18.40 -23.87 6.04
CA PHE A 142 17.98 -23.39 4.73
C PHE A 142 17.43 -21.96 4.78
N LYS A 143 17.68 -21.20 3.72
CA LYS A 143 17.09 -19.87 3.55
C LYS A 143 15.56 -19.97 3.52
N GLY A 144 14.87 -18.96 4.06
CA GLY A 144 13.41 -18.96 4.12
C GLY A 144 12.81 -19.81 5.25
N LYS A 145 13.62 -20.47 6.12
CA LYS A 145 13.12 -21.17 7.29
C LYS A 145 12.31 -20.24 8.18
N ARG A 146 11.11 -20.68 8.57
CA ARG A 146 10.22 -19.91 9.43
C ARG A 146 10.77 -19.82 10.84
N MET A 147 11.12 -18.60 11.28
CA MET A 147 11.69 -18.32 12.60
C MET A 147 11.06 -17.05 13.18
N ALA A 148 11.31 -16.82 14.46
CA ALA A 148 11.00 -15.55 15.11
C ALA A 148 11.65 -14.38 14.37
N GLY A 149 11.03 -13.20 14.39
CA GLY A 149 11.54 -12.02 13.75
C GLY A 149 10.49 -10.92 13.64
N ARG A 150 10.85 -9.85 12.92
CA ARG A 150 9.95 -8.72 12.69
C ARG A 150 8.70 -9.17 11.93
N MET A 151 7.53 -8.72 12.39
CA MET A 151 6.24 -8.98 11.79
C MET A 151 5.51 -7.68 11.50
N GLY A 152 4.80 -7.63 10.39
CA GLY A 152 4.10 -6.43 9.92
C GLY A 152 5.06 -5.39 9.32
N GLY A 153 4.49 -4.30 8.84
CA GLY A 153 5.23 -3.33 8.04
C GLY A 153 5.45 -3.79 6.60
N ASP A 154 4.79 -4.87 6.20
CA ASP A 154 4.86 -5.44 4.86
C ASP A 154 3.75 -4.87 3.98
N ARG A 155 4.01 -4.82 2.66
CA ARG A 155 2.99 -4.46 1.67
C ARG A 155 1.97 -5.59 1.57
N VAL A 156 0.71 -5.25 1.81
CA VAL A 156 -0.43 -6.15 1.69
C VAL A 156 -1.35 -5.64 0.61
N THR A 157 -1.77 -6.53 -0.29
CA THR A 157 -2.72 -6.26 -1.36
C THR A 157 -3.98 -7.07 -1.16
N ILE A 158 -5.12 -6.40 -1.13
CA ILE A 158 -6.44 -7.02 -1.04
C ILE A 158 -7.16 -6.75 -2.35
N LYS A 159 -7.64 -7.81 -2.99
CA LYS A 159 -8.33 -7.76 -4.28
C LYS A 159 -9.85 -7.84 -4.10
N ASN A 160 -10.58 -7.41 -5.10
CA ASN A 160 -12.04 -7.54 -5.20
C ASN A 160 -12.79 -6.88 -4.03
N ILE A 161 -12.38 -5.66 -3.67
CA ILE A 161 -13.10 -4.85 -2.69
C ILE A 161 -14.13 -4.01 -3.45
N GLU A 162 -15.39 -4.12 -3.03
CA GLU A 162 -16.51 -3.38 -3.60
C GLU A 162 -16.49 -1.91 -3.13
N VAL A 163 -16.66 -0.98 -4.07
CA VAL A 163 -16.84 0.44 -3.80
C VAL A 163 -18.31 0.72 -3.54
N ILE A 164 -18.63 1.17 -2.33
CA ILE A 164 -20.01 1.50 -1.95
C ILE A 164 -20.40 2.87 -2.50
N GLU A 165 -19.56 3.87 -2.28
CA GLU A 165 -19.85 5.26 -2.63
C GLU A 165 -18.55 5.97 -3.05
N VAL A 166 -18.64 6.82 -4.04
CA VAL A 166 -17.53 7.68 -4.48
C VAL A 166 -17.90 9.12 -4.17
N LYS A 167 -17.08 9.79 -3.34
CA LYS A 167 -17.19 11.20 -2.99
C LYS A 167 -16.12 12.00 -3.71
N GLU A 168 -16.29 13.31 -3.86
CA GLU A 168 -15.27 14.17 -4.49
C GLU A 168 -13.87 13.99 -3.89
N ASN A 169 -13.79 13.75 -2.59
CA ASN A 169 -12.54 13.70 -1.82
C ASN A 169 -12.23 12.32 -1.25
N GLY A 170 -12.97 11.27 -1.60
CA GLY A 170 -12.76 9.97 -0.99
C GLY A 170 -13.59 8.85 -1.58
N LEU A 171 -13.23 7.64 -1.21
CA LEU A 171 -13.93 6.41 -1.55
C LEU A 171 -14.44 5.73 -0.27
N LEU A 172 -15.70 5.36 -0.26
CA LEU A 172 -16.25 4.45 0.74
C LEU A 172 -16.22 3.04 0.18
N ILE A 173 -15.47 2.16 0.81
CA ILE A 173 -15.26 0.78 0.37
C ILE A 173 -15.75 -0.23 1.41
N LYS A 174 -16.18 -1.39 0.93
CA LYS A 174 -16.70 -2.48 1.77
C LYS A 174 -15.58 -3.41 2.19
N GLY A 175 -15.13 -3.32 3.44
CA GLY A 175 -14.10 -4.20 3.98
C GLY A 175 -13.00 -3.48 4.75
N LEU A 176 -12.01 -4.25 5.19
CA LEU A 176 -10.85 -3.75 5.92
C LEU A 176 -9.72 -3.44 4.97
N ILE A 177 -9.04 -2.33 5.19
CA ILE A 177 -7.85 -1.95 4.42
C ILE A 177 -6.59 -2.00 5.28
N PRO A 178 -5.44 -2.38 4.69
CA PRO A 178 -4.19 -2.50 5.42
C PRO A 178 -3.69 -1.14 5.91
N GLY A 179 -2.95 -1.15 7.01
CA GLY A 179 -2.21 0.00 7.50
C GLY A 179 -2.87 0.78 8.63
N ALA A 180 -2.14 1.78 9.10
CA ALA A 180 -2.57 2.69 10.15
C ALA A 180 -3.34 3.88 9.56
N LYS A 181 -4.10 4.60 10.39
CA LYS A 181 -4.72 5.89 10.04
C LYS A 181 -3.64 6.85 9.52
N GLY A 182 -3.90 7.49 8.40
CA GLY A 182 -2.95 8.39 7.75
C GLY A 182 -1.85 7.71 6.92
N GLY A 183 -1.90 6.39 6.75
CA GLY A 183 -1.01 5.65 5.86
C GLY A 183 -1.38 5.82 4.38
N LEU A 184 -0.37 5.70 3.50
CA LEU A 184 -0.57 5.71 2.06
C LEU A 184 -1.25 4.42 1.61
N ILE A 185 -2.26 4.56 0.76
CA ILE A 185 -2.99 3.46 0.13
C ILE A 185 -2.95 3.67 -1.39
N GLU A 186 -2.68 2.60 -2.10
CA GLU A 186 -2.75 2.54 -3.55
C GLU A 186 -4.03 1.79 -3.95
N VAL A 187 -4.83 2.39 -4.79
CA VAL A 187 -6.07 1.80 -5.31
C VAL A 187 -5.91 1.58 -6.81
N ARG A 188 -6.32 0.39 -7.27
CA ARG A 188 -6.31 0.00 -8.69
C ARG A 188 -7.69 -0.56 -9.03
N GLY A 189 -8.25 -0.09 -10.10
CA GLY A 189 -9.49 -0.58 -10.71
C GLY A 189 -9.23 -1.49 -11.89
#